data_9115cc6be69d55e77b492d920ab0ed70
#
_entry.id   9115cc6be69d55e77b492d920ab0ed70
#
_cell.length_a   1.000
_cell.length_b   1.000
_cell.length_c   1.000
_cell.angle_alpha   90.00
_cell.angle_beta   90.00
_cell.angle_gamma   90.00
#
_symmetry.space_group_name_H-M   'P 1'
#
loop_
_entity.id
_entity.type
_entity.pdbx_description
1 polymer ?
#
loop_
_entity_poly.entity_id
_entity_poly.type
_entity_poly.pdbx_seq_one_letter_code
_entity_poly.pdbx_strand_id
1 'polypeptide(L)'
;IEGERVFARLRGEEAPDLPSRRGSVSHSHVLPPELRTPQAALSVMHRLLQKAAMRLRSYGCIAGAMRIKIKLRNLDSWENQAVFDPTSDTLKLLEILESLWRDFPHKGGLQPLAVAVALSRLDEQGHQVRSLFDEGRSHDKLNAIIDSLNLRYGRNTLYFGGAHNALQAAPMRIAFGHIPDLTVEGND
;
A
#
# COMPACT_ATOMS: atom_id res chain seq x y z
N ILE A 1 25.01 15.65 -3.04
CA ILE A 1 23.79 16.30 -3.59
C ILE A 1 22.80 16.66 -2.47
N GLU A 2 22.35 15.74 -1.63
CA GLU A 2 21.40 16.06 -0.53
C GLU A 2 22.10 16.89 0.58
N GLY A 3 23.34 16.55 0.95
CA GLY A 3 24.13 17.29 1.94
C GLY A 3 24.41 18.73 1.53
N GLU A 4 24.67 18.97 0.25
CA GLU A 4 24.88 20.32 -0.29
C GLU A 4 23.61 21.17 -0.20
N ARG A 5 22.46 20.59 -0.45
CA ARG A 5 21.15 21.26 -0.31
C ARG A 5 20.84 21.61 1.13
N VAL A 6 21.06 20.68 2.07
CA VAL A 6 20.91 20.95 3.51
C VAL A 6 21.86 22.06 3.94
N PHE A 7 23.10 22.05 3.47
CA PHE A 7 24.07 23.08 3.76
C PHE A 7 23.65 24.46 3.21
N ALA A 8 23.17 24.52 1.95
CA ALA A 8 22.64 25.75 1.35
C ALA A 8 21.44 26.31 2.15
N ARG A 9 20.49 25.44 2.50
CA ARG A 9 19.31 25.83 3.33
C ARG A 9 19.68 26.33 4.71
N LEU A 10 20.69 25.74 5.35
CA LEU A 10 21.20 26.21 6.65
C LEU A 10 21.84 27.60 6.57
N ARG A 11 22.30 28.01 5.38
CA ARG A 11 22.84 29.36 5.11
C ARG A 11 21.78 30.37 4.69
N GLY A 12 20.50 29.96 4.58
CA GLY A 12 19.44 30.80 4.06
C GLY A 12 19.44 30.97 2.55
N GLU A 13 20.20 30.12 1.83
CA GLU A 13 20.22 30.12 0.38
C GLU A 13 19.01 29.33 -0.15
N GLU A 14 18.32 29.84 -1.17
CA GLU A 14 17.25 29.10 -1.84
C GLU A 14 17.85 27.94 -2.65
N ALA A 15 17.70 26.73 -2.12
CA ALA A 15 18.03 25.52 -2.87
C ALA A 15 16.79 25.09 -3.69
N PRO A 16 16.90 24.94 -5.02
CA PRO A 16 15.78 24.53 -5.84
C PRO A 16 15.26 23.16 -5.37
N ASP A 17 13.94 23.03 -5.24
CA ASP A 17 13.32 21.75 -4.95
C ASP A 17 13.48 20.85 -6.17
N LEU A 18 14.26 19.78 -6.01
CA LEU A 18 14.31 18.74 -7.04
C LEU A 18 12.93 18.07 -7.10
N PRO A 19 12.35 17.88 -8.29
CA PRO A 19 11.12 17.13 -8.42
C PRO A 19 11.36 15.72 -7.86
N SER A 20 10.86 15.46 -6.66
CA SER A 20 10.97 14.14 -6.05
C SER A 20 9.93 13.22 -6.70
N ARG A 21 10.39 12.36 -7.60
CA ARG A 21 9.54 11.31 -8.16
C ARG A 21 9.23 10.30 -7.05
N ARG A 22 7.96 10.05 -6.77
CA ARG A 22 7.57 9.05 -5.77
C ARG A 22 8.06 7.68 -6.22
N GLY A 23 8.90 7.04 -5.41
CA GLY A 23 9.46 5.72 -5.72
C GLY A 23 8.58 4.56 -5.25
N SER A 24 7.70 4.78 -4.27
CA SER A 24 6.83 3.74 -3.71
C SER A 24 5.62 4.30 -2.98
N VAL A 25 4.60 3.46 -2.82
CA VAL A 25 3.45 3.65 -1.92
C VAL A 25 3.44 2.49 -0.94
N SER A 26 3.56 2.76 0.36
CA SER A 26 3.62 1.71 1.37
C SER A 26 2.75 2.03 2.57
N HIS A 27 2.23 0.96 3.19
CA HIS A 27 1.52 1.01 4.46
C HIS A 27 2.02 -0.10 5.37
N SER A 28 2.12 0.21 6.66
CA SER A 28 2.49 -0.76 7.70
C SER A 28 1.62 -0.60 8.93
N HIS A 29 1.48 -1.68 9.69
CA HIS A 29 0.72 -1.68 10.93
C HIS A 29 1.33 -2.63 11.94
N VAL A 30 1.43 -2.16 13.20
CA VAL A 30 1.79 -3.01 14.35
C VAL A 30 0.51 -3.67 14.85
N LEU A 31 0.52 -4.99 14.90
CA LEU A 31 -0.66 -5.78 15.23
C LEU A 31 -0.90 -5.79 16.75
N PRO A 32 -2.10 -5.41 17.21
CA PRO A 32 -2.49 -5.63 18.58
C PRO A 32 -2.59 -7.14 18.87
N PRO A 33 -2.54 -7.58 20.14
CA PRO A 33 -2.43 -8.99 20.50
C PRO A 33 -3.46 -9.91 19.83
N GLU A 34 -4.69 -9.45 19.70
CA GLU A 34 -5.82 -10.19 19.11
C GLU A 34 -5.66 -10.43 17.59
N LEU A 35 -4.86 -9.63 16.89
CA LEU A 35 -4.61 -9.76 15.47
C LEU A 35 -3.27 -10.44 15.12
N ARG A 36 -2.58 -11.05 16.10
CA ARG A 36 -1.27 -11.69 15.90
C ARG A 36 -1.35 -13.15 15.43
N THR A 37 -2.46 -13.56 14.86
CA THR A 37 -2.56 -14.83 14.16
C THR A 37 -2.22 -14.65 12.68
N PRO A 38 -1.70 -15.67 11.99
CA PRO A 38 -1.42 -15.55 10.56
C PRO A 38 -2.64 -15.13 9.74
N GLN A 39 -3.81 -15.68 10.05
CA GLN A 39 -5.07 -15.36 9.35
C GLN A 39 -5.49 -13.90 9.56
N ALA A 40 -5.43 -13.40 10.79
CA ALA A 40 -5.76 -12.00 11.09
C ALA A 40 -4.72 -11.05 10.46
N ALA A 41 -3.43 -11.41 10.49
CA ALA A 41 -2.37 -10.65 9.84
C ALA A 41 -2.60 -10.51 8.32
N LEU A 42 -3.04 -11.58 7.65
CA LEU A 42 -3.42 -11.52 6.24
C LEU A 42 -4.59 -10.55 6.00
N SER A 43 -5.64 -10.61 6.83
CA SER A 43 -6.77 -9.67 6.73
C SER A 43 -6.34 -8.21 6.89
N VAL A 44 -5.39 -7.94 7.81
CA VAL A 44 -4.78 -6.60 7.93
C VAL A 44 -4.01 -6.23 6.67
N MET A 45 -3.25 -7.14 6.08
CA MET A 45 -2.52 -6.88 4.83
C MET A 45 -3.47 -6.59 3.66
N HIS A 46 -4.60 -7.31 3.54
CA HIS A 46 -5.66 -6.99 2.58
C HIS A 46 -6.14 -5.54 2.74
N ARG A 47 -6.36 -5.10 3.99
CA ARG A 47 -6.76 -3.72 4.26
C ARG A 47 -5.67 -2.71 3.88
N LEU A 48 -4.42 -2.96 4.26
CA LEU A 48 -3.29 -2.08 3.92
C LEU A 48 -3.11 -1.97 2.41
N LEU A 49 -3.26 -3.08 1.68
CA LEU A 49 -3.14 -3.09 0.22
C LEU A 49 -4.27 -2.29 -0.45
N GLN A 50 -5.50 -2.43 0.01
CA GLN A 50 -6.63 -1.64 -0.51
C GLN A 50 -6.40 -0.14 -0.32
N LYS A 51 -5.88 0.28 0.85
CA LYS A 51 -5.45 1.65 1.10
C LYS A 51 -4.33 2.09 0.15
N ALA A 52 -3.32 1.24 -0.05
CA ALA A 52 -2.21 1.52 -0.95
C ALA A 52 -2.66 1.67 -2.40
N ALA A 53 -3.57 0.79 -2.87
CA ALA A 53 -4.12 0.82 -4.21
C ALA A 53 -4.96 2.09 -4.49
N MET A 54 -5.83 2.48 -3.54
CA MET A 54 -6.58 3.73 -3.63
C MET A 54 -5.63 4.94 -3.72
N ARG A 55 -4.60 4.97 -2.87
CA ARG A 55 -3.60 6.04 -2.86
C ARG A 55 -2.74 6.05 -4.13
N LEU A 56 -2.41 4.88 -4.67
CA LEU A 56 -1.71 4.75 -5.95
C LEU A 56 -2.52 5.41 -7.08
N ARG A 57 -3.84 5.10 -7.16
CA ARG A 57 -4.74 5.69 -8.16
C ARG A 57 -4.94 7.20 -7.95
N SER A 58 -5.04 7.69 -6.73
CA SER A 58 -5.15 9.13 -6.47
C SER A 58 -3.92 9.91 -6.94
N TYR A 59 -2.77 9.27 -7.07
CA TYR A 59 -1.57 9.84 -7.65
C TYR A 59 -1.47 9.65 -9.17
N GLY A 60 -2.46 9.02 -9.80
CA GLY A 60 -2.43 8.70 -11.23
C GLY A 60 -1.31 7.71 -11.59
N CYS A 61 -0.92 6.85 -10.66
CA CYS A 61 0.20 5.92 -10.82
C CYS A 61 -0.27 4.47 -10.92
N ILE A 62 0.58 3.65 -11.52
CA ILE A 62 0.52 2.19 -11.56
C ILE A 62 1.79 1.63 -10.91
N ALA A 63 1.74 0.42 -10.39
CA ALA A 63 2.87 -0.24 -9.73
C ALA A 63 3.24 -1.53 -10.48
N GLY A 64 4.53 -1.78 -10.63
CA GLY A 64 5.07 -2.98 -11.28
C GLY A 64 5.76 -3.95 -10.32
N ALA A 65 5.78 -3.66 -9.02
CA ALA A 65 6.31 -4.58 -8.02
C ALA A 65 5.60 -4.40 -6.68
N MET A 66 5.48 -5.51 -5.95
CA MET A 66 4.95 -5.55 -4.58
C MET A 66 5.93 -6.26 -3.68
N ARG A 67 6.15 -5.71 -2.49
CA ARG A 67 6.87 -6.36 -1.39
C ARG A 67 5.94 -6.45 -0.19
N ILE A 68 5.94 -7.59 0.47
CA ILE A 68 5.31 -7.79 1.78
C ILE A 68 6.37 -8.11 2.81
N LYS A 69 6.18 -7.59 4.02
CA LYS A 69 7.09 -7.82 5.14
C LYS A 69 6.28 -8.10 6.40
N ILE A 70 6.68 -9.13 7.13
CA ILE A 70 6.08 -9.53 8.40
C ILE A 70 7.19 -9.56 9.44
N LYS A 71 7.05 -8.73 10.47
CA LYS A 71 7.90 -8.81 11.66
C LYS A 71 7.26 -9.77 12.64
N LEU A 72 8.03 -10.71 13.15
CA LEU A 72 7.58 -11.72 14.11
C LEU A 72 7.86 -11.26 15.55
N ARG A 73 7.20 -11.90 16.51
CA ARG A 73 7.36 -11.56 17.94
C ARG A 73 8.77 -11.85 18.47
N ASN A 74 9.47 -12.82 17.91
CA ASN A 74 10.88 -13.13 18.22
C ASN A 74 11.87 -12.13 17.60
N LEU A 75 11.38 -11.04 17.02
CA LEU A 75 12.12 -9.99 16.31
C LEU A 75 12.68 -10.39 14.94
N ASP A 76 12.51 -11.63 14.51
CA ASP A 76 12.80 -12.03 13.13
C ASP A 76 11.84 -11.34 12.15
N SER A 77 12.23 -11.30 10.90
CA SER A 77 11.37 -10.79 9.84
C SER A 77 11.37 -11.76 8.67
N TRP A 78 10.18 -11.93 8.10
CA TRP A 78 9.99 -12.61 6.83
C TRP A 78 9.52 -11.61 5.80
N GLU A 79 10.05 -11.72 4.58
CA GLU A 79 9.62 -10.87 3.47
C GLU A 79 9.58 -11.66 2.17
N ASN A 80 8.68 -11.26 1.29
CA ASN A 80 8.54 -11.79 -0.04
C ASN A 80 8.19 -10.66 -1.02
N GLN A 81 8.52 -10.84 -2.30
CA GLN A 81 8.27 -9.84 -3.32
C GLN A 81 7.96 -10.46 -4.67
N ALA A 82 7.18 -9.74 -5.48
CA ALA A 82 6.91 -10.09 -6.86
C ALA A 82 7.06 -8.87 -7.77
N VAL A 83 7.45 -9.13 -9.01
CA VAL A 83 7.41 -8.19 -10.13
C VAL A 83 6.32 -8.67 -11.08
N PHE A 84 5.51 -7.75 -11.58
CA PHE A 84 4.35 -8.04 -12.39
C PHE A 84 4.10 -6.92 -13.41
N ASP A 85 3.21 -7.17 -14.36
CA ASP A 85 2.80 -6.13 -15.32
C ASP A 85 2.16 -4.96 -14.57
N PRO A 86 2.62 -3.71 -14.81
CA PRO A 86 2.19 -2.55 -14.05
C PRO A 86 0.68 -2.41 -13.99
N THR A 87 0.14 -2.25 -12.80
CA THR A 87 -1.32 -2.15 -12.58
C THR A 87 -1.64 -1.28 -11.36
N SER A 88 -2.85 -0.71 -11.35
CA SER A 88 -3.50 -0.10 -10.17
C SER A 88 -4.79 -0.84 -9.78
N ASP A 89 -5.08 -1.95 -10.45
CA ASP A 89 -6.26 -2.76 -10.19
C ASP A 89 -6.16 -3.48 -8.84
N THR A 90 -7.08 -3.17 -7.94
CA THR A 90 -7.08 -3.72 -6.58
C THR A 90 -7.23 -5.24 -6.57
N LEU A 91 -8.06 -5.82 -7.45
CA LEU A 91 -8.24 -7.29 -7.51
C LEU A 91 -6.96 -7.99 -7.93
N LYS A 92 -6.31 -7.54 -9.00
CA LYS A 92 -5.01 -8.08 -9.44
C LYS A 92 -3.95 -7.98 -8.34
N LEU A 93 -3.91 -6.84 -7.65
CA LEU A 93 -2.97 -6.65 -6.53
C LEU A 93 -3.28 -7.58 -5.35
N LEU A 94 -4.55 -7.85 -5.05
CA LEU A 94 -4.95 -8.81 -4.00
C LEU A 94 -4.56 -10.25 -4.37
N GLU A 95 -4.72 -10.67 -5.62
CA GLU A 95 -4.28 -11.98 -6.11
C GLU A 95 -2.75 -12.15 -5.96
N ILE A 96 -1.99 -11.10 -6.27
CA ILE A 96 -0.53 -11.10 -6.08
C ILE A 96 -0.18 -11.19 -4.59
N LEU A 97 -0.87 -10.45 -3.72
CA LEU A 97 -0.68 -10.54 -2.28
C LEU A 97 -0.91 -11.96 -1.76
N GLU A 98 -2.00 -12.59 -2.17
CA GLU A 98 -2.32 -13.97 -1.77
C GLU A 98 -1.30 -14.98 -2.29
N SER A 99 -0.79 -14.76 -3.51
CA SER A 99 0.29 -15.58 -4.06
C SER A 99 1.57 -15.47 -3.20
N LEU A 100 1.97 -14.25 -2.84
CA LEU A 100 3.13 -14.02 -1.98
C LEU A 100 2.93 -14.59 -0.58
N TRP A 101 1.70 -14.51 -0.05
CA TRP A 101 1.37 -15.03 1.27
C TRP A 101 1.42 -16.55 1.37
N ARG A 102 1.17 -17.29 0.29
CA ARG A 102 1.24 -18.76 0.28
C ARG A 102 2.60 -19.30 0.71
N ASP A 103 3.66 -18.53 0.46
CA ASP A 103 5.03 -18.90 0.84
C ASP A 103 5.35 -18.58 2.30
N PHE A 104 4.43 -17.91 3.02
CA PHE A 104 4.64 -17.62 4.44
C PHE A 104 4.65 -18.93 5.23
N PRO A 105 5.65 -19.17 6.10
CA PRO A 105 5.74 -20.40 6.89
C PRO A 105 4.62 -20.46 7.93
N HIS A 106 3.58 -21.23 7.64
CA HIS A 106 2.44 -21.40 8.56
C HIS A 106 2.72 -22.35 9.73
N LYS A 107 3.90 -22.98 9.77
CA LYS A 107 4.30 -23.96 10.79
C LYS A 107 5.04 -23.27 11.94
N GLY A 108 4.90 -23.81 13.16
CA GLY A 108 5.74 -23.42 14.29
C GLY A 108 5.19 -22.33 15.21
N GLY A 109 3.88 -22.02 15.17
CA GLY A 109 3.29 -21.05 16.13
C GLY A 109 3.83 -19.62 15.95
N LEU A 110 4.26 -19.27 14.75
CA LEU A 110 4.76 -17.93 14.42
C LEU A 110 3.69 -16.88 14.73
N GLN A 111 4.07 -15.88 15.52
CA GLN A 111 3.19 -14.77 15.89
C GLN A 111 3.62 -13.50 15.16
N PRO A 112 2.86 -13.05 14.14
CA PRO A 112 3.10 -11.76 13.51
C PRO A 112 2.97 -10.62 14.52
N LEU A 113 3.96 -9.72 14.55
CA LEU A 113 3.97 -8.53 15.39
C LEU A 113 3.61 -7.28 14.59
N ALA A 114 4.09 -7.20 13.36
CA ALA A 114 3.79 -6.10 12.46
C ALA A 114 3.79 -6.60 11.02
N VAL A 115 2.98 -5.97 10.19
CA VAL A 115 2.86 -6.26 8.75
C VAL A 115 3.06 -4.99 7.93
N ALA A 116 3.62 -5.14 6.74
CA ALA A 116 3.80 -4.05 5.79
C ALA A 116 3.58 -4.54 4.36
N VAL A 117 3.00 -3.67 3.55
CA VAL A 117 2.85 -3.82 2.10
C VAL A 117 3.44 -2.60 1.43
N ALA A 118 4.28 -2.79 0.42
CA ALA A 118 4.88 -1.72 -0.37
C ALA A 118 4.69 -2.00 -1.87
N LEU A 119 4.13 -1.04 -2.57
CA LEU A 119 4.02 -0.98 -4.03
C LEU A 119 5.17 -0.12 -4.55
N SER A 120 5.91 -0.60 -5.51
CA SER A 120 7.10 0.07 -6.09
C SER A 120 7.15 -0.11 -7.60
N ARG A 121 8.21 0.40 -8.23
CA ARG A 121 8.28 0.54 -9.70
C ARG A 121 7.08 1.31 -10.21
N LEU A 122 6.89 2.49 -9.62
CA LEU A 122 5.76 3.35 -9.97
C LEU A 122 6.01 4.01 -11.32
N ASP A 123 4.96 4.01 -12.15
CA ASP A 123 4.92 4.74 -13.41
C ASP A 123 3.59 5.49 -13.54
N GLU A 124 3.54 6.48 -14.42
CA GLU A 124 2.31 7.22 -14.67
C GLU A 124 1.33 6.37 -15.50
N GLN A 125 0.06 6.44 -15.17
CA GLN A 125 -0.98 5.62 -15.79
C GLN A 125 -1.11 5.83 -17.31
N GLY A 126 -0.59 6.93 -17.85
CA GLY A 126 -0.61 7.26 -19.28
C GLY A 126 0.44 6.55 -20.14
N HIS A 127 1.46 5.96 -19.54
CA HIS A 127 2.56 5.31 -20.27
C HIS A 127 2.39 3.80 -20.48
N GLN A 128 1.25 3.26 -20.08
CA GLN A 128 0.98 1.83 -20.19
C GLN A 128 0.73 1.44 -21.66
N VAL A 129 1.64 0.69 -22.24
CA VAL A 129 1.35 -0.07 -23.46
C VAL A 129 0.47 -1.24 -23.06
N ARG A 130 -0.84 -1.13 -23.30
CA ARG A 130 -1.78 -2.24 -23.04
C ARG A 130 -1.40 -3.41 -23.94
N SER A 131 -1.23 -4.58 -23.35
CA SER A 131 -1.07 -5.81 -24.12
C SER A 131 -2.33 -6.03 -24.97
N LEU A 132 -2.16 -6.28 -26.26
CA LEU A 132 -3.27 -6.63 -27.16
C LEU A 132 -3.97 -7.94 -26.75
N PHE A 133 -3.33 -8.73 -25.89
CA PHE A 133 -3.83 -10.01 -25.37
C PHE A 133 -4.32 -9.91 -23.93
N ASP A 134 -4.44 -8.71 -23.38
CA ASP A 134 -4.97 -8.49 -22.03
C ASP A 134 -6.51 -8.69 -22.09
N GLU A 135 -6.94 -9.95 -22.02
CA GLU A 135 -8.34 -10.33 -21.85
C GLU A 135 -8.89 -9.91 -20.46
N GLY A 136 -8.03 -9.34 -19.62
CA GLY A 136 -8.39 -8.80 -18.34
C GLY A 136 -9.34 -7.62 -18.52
N ARG A 137 -10.63 -7.85 -18.26
CA ARG A 137 -11.58 -6.74 -18.07
C ARG A 137 -10.95 -5.81 -17.05
N SER A 138 -10.52 -4.64 -17.51
CA SER A 138 -10.01 -3.62 -16.63
C SER A 138 -11.11 -3.31 -15.60
N HIS A 139 -10.84 -3.58 -14.33
CA HIS A 139 -11.75 -3.22 -13.24
C HIS A 139 -11.66 -1.72 -12.90
N ASP A 140 -11.14 -0.91 -13.83
CA ASP A 140 -10.95 0.54 -13.64
C ASP A 140 -12.25 1.23 -13.22
N LYS A 141 -13.38 0.87 -13.87
CA LYS A 141 -14.69 1.40 -13.50
C LYS A 141 -15.12 0.99 -12.10
N LEU A 142 -14.88 -0.28 -11.74
CA LEU A 142 -15.19 -0.80 -10.41
C LEU A 142 -14.33 -0.09 -9.35
N ASN A 143 -13.03 0.00 -9.58
CA ASN A 143 -12.11 0.68 -8.68
C ASN A 143 -12.50 2.16 -8.50
N ALA A 144 -12.82 2.88 -9.59
CA ALA A 144 -13.24 4.28 -9.54
C ALA A 144 -14.55 4.46 -8.75
N ILE A 145 -15.53 3.55 -8.92
CA ILE A 145 -16.79 3.58 -8.17
C ILE A 145 -16.53 3.33 -6.69
N ILE A 146 -15.73 2.32 -6.33
CA ILE A 146 -15.37 2.03 -4.94
C ILE A 146 -14.68 3.24 -4.30
N ASP A 147 -13.70 3.82 -4.99
CA ASP A 147 -12.97 4.99 -4.50
C ASP A 147 -13.92 6.19 -4.30
N SER A 148 -14.81 6.47 -5.26
CA SER A 148 -15.76 7.57 -5.17
C SER A 148 -16.77 7.40 -4.03
N LEU A 149 -17.25 6.18 -3.79
CA LEU A 149 -18.18 5.90 -2.70
C LEU A 149 -17.49 6.00 -1.35
N ASN A 150 -16.25 5.51 -1.23
CA ASN A 150 -15.46 5.65 -0.01
C ASN A 150 -15.08 7.10 0.30
N LEU A 151 -14.86 7.93 -0.71
CA LEU A 151 -14.66 9.38 -0.53
C LEU A 151 -15.94 10.09 -0.08
N ARG A 152 -17.10 9.71 -0.63
CA ARG A 152 -18.38 10.38 -0.37
C ARG A 152 -19.02 9.98 0.96
N TYR A 153 -18.98 8.70 1.29
CA TYR A 153 -19.71 8.11 2.42
C TYR A 153 -18.81 7.67 3.58
N GLY A 154 -17.52 7.92 3.45
CA GLY A 154 -16.54 7.53 4.44
C GLY A 154 -15.81 6.23 4.08
N ARG A 155 -14.64 6.07 4.67
CA ARG A 155 -13.76 4.92 4.40
C ARG A 155 -14.42 3.63 4.82
N ASN A 156 -14.11 2.58 4.06
CA ASN A 156 -14.63 1.22 4.28
C ASN A 156 -16.15 1.09 4.08
N THR A 157 -16.80 2.05 3.41
CA THR A 157 -18.18 1.88 2.94
C THR A 157 -18.27 0.70 1.99
N LEU A 158 -17.30 0.61 1.06
CA LEU A 158 -17.09 -0.55 0.21
C LEU A 158 -15.63 -1.03 0.30
N TYR A 159 -15.45 -2.33 0.42
CA TYR A 159 -14.14 -2.98 0.52
C TYR A 159 -14.21 -4.42 0.03
N PHE A 160 -13.07 -4.98 -0.35
CA PHE A 160 -12.95 -6.40 -0.70
C PHE A 160 -12.92 -7.25 0.58
N GLY A 161 -13.70 -8.33 0.59
CA GLY A 161 -14.03 -9.14 1.78
C GLY A 161 -12.83 -9.67 2.58
N GLY A 162 -11.66 -9.87 1.98
CA GLY A 162 -10.46 -10.27 2.71
C GLY A 162 -10.04 -9.33 3.84
N ALA A 163 -10.47 -8.06 3.80
CA ALA A 163 -10.22 -7.08 4.84
C ALA A 163 -11.28 -7.04 5.95
N HIS A 164 -12.36 -7.84 5.86
CA HIS A 164 -13.53 -7.72 6.75
C HIS A 164 -13.17 -7.78 8.24
N ASN A 165 -12.33 -8.73 8.63
CA ASN A 165 -11.93 -8.93 10.02
C ASN A 165 -10.89 -7.91 10.53
N ALA A 166 -10.49 -6.97 9.69
CA ALA A 166 -9.46 -5.99 9.99
C ALA A 166 -9.89 -4.54 9.76
N LEU A 167 -11.19 -4.25 9.67
CA LEU A 167 -11.70 -2.92 9.37
C LEU A 167 -11.30 -1.88 10.42
N GLN A 168 -11.18 -2.28 11.67
CA GLN A 168 -10.72 -1.44 12.78
C GLN A 168 -9.18 -1.33 12.86
N ALA A 169 -8.46 -2.19 12.13
CA ALA A 169 -7.01 -2.16 12.12
C ALA A 169 -6.47 -1.03 11.24
N ALA A 170 -5.26 -0.58 11.55
CA ALA A 170 -4.55 0.45 10.79
C ALA A 170 -5.35 1.77 10.62
N PRO A 171 -5.82 2.40 11.73
CA PRO A 171 -6.37 3.74 11.68
C PRO A 171 -5.33 4.69 11.11
N MET A 172 -5.77 5.84 10.60
CA MET A 172 -4.83 6.86 10.15
C MET A 172 -4.02 7.37 11.36
N ARG A 173 -2.71 7.39 11.21
CA ARG A 173 -1.82 8.07 12.17
C ARG A 173 -1.18 9.25 11.46
N ILE A 174 -1.26 10.42 12.09
CA ILE A 174 -0.53 11.60 11.65
C ILE A 174 0.95 11.31 11.89
N ALA A 175 1.75 11.31 10.82
CA ALA A 175 3.19 11.22 10.93
C ALA A 175 3.77 12.62 11.16
N PHE A 176 4.70 12.76 12.12
CA PHE A 176 5.43 14.00 12.31
C PHE A 176 6.15 14.39 11.00
N GLY A 177 5.92 15.60 10.52
CA GLY A 177 6.53 16.12 9.30
C GLY A 177 5.74 15.90 8.00
N HIS A 178 4.54 15.30 8.06
CA HIS A 178 3.64 15.22 6.91
C HIS A 178 2.25 15.74 7.28
N ILE A 179 1.80 16.76 6.57
CA ILE A 179 0.43 17.25 6.68
C ILE A 179 -0.44 16.29 5.86
N PRO A 180 -1.42 15.58 6.48
CA PRO A 180 -2.30 14.69 5.74
C PRO A 180 -3.06 15.44 4.65
N ASP A 181 -3.14 14.88 3.45
CA ASP A 181 -4.05 15.37 2.44
C ASP A 181 -5.47 14.93 2.83
N LEU A 182 -6.25 15.87 3.36
CA LEU A 182 -7.62 15.62 3.83
C LEU A 182 -8.56 15.14 2.72
N THR A 183 -8.23 15.37 1.46
CA THR A 183 -9.03 14.89 0.32
C THR A 183 -8.81 13.41 0.04
N VAL A 184 -7.59 12.91 0.27
CA VAL A 184 -7.19 11.51 0.02
C VAL A 184 -7.10 10.72 1.32
N GLU A 185 -6.68 11.38 2.40
CA GLU A 185 -6.45 10.77 3.70
C GLU A 185 -7.58 11.06 4.71
N GLY A 186 -8.65 11.77 4.30
CA GLY A 186 -9.84 12.22 5.00
C GLY A 186 -10.16 11.61 6.38
N ASN A 187 -10.95 12.28 7.16
CA ASN A 187 -11.26 11.96 8.57
C ASN A 187 -11.70 10.50 8.78
N ASP A 188 -11.10 9.85 9.79
CA ASP A 188 -11.63 8.63 10.43
C ASP A 188 -12.89 8.98 11.23
#